data_28607791db6f02ed4e9d8b1e6406f160
#
_entry.id   28607791db6f02ed4e9d8b1e6406f160
#
_cell.length_a   1.000
_cell.length_b   1.000
_cell.length_c   1.000
_cell.angle_alpha   90.00
_cell.angle_beta   90.00
_cell.angle_gamma   90.00
#
_symmetry.space_group_name_H-M   'P 1'
#
loop_
_entity.id
_entity.type
_entity.pdbx_description
1 polymer ?
#
loop_
_entity_poly.entity_id
_entity_poly.type
_entity_poly.pdbx_seq_one_letter_code
_entity_poly.pdbx_strand_id
1 'polypeptide(L)'
;MRKLLPVILLAVLVLCATVAHAQEQAEDITAGITVSGSGYESFEFLSDGDMTGIWSGRNPVITIESDEPIGSIYLMLDYNYGTYVVTDPDTGVFREVRQPYLHQFVDLGQLLDCTPNRVEISFVSGYLGLCEMEVYSPGQVPAHVQQWQQPWDGEADILLFCAHGDDDHLYFAGLLPLYAGEKKLNVQVVYMTDHRNDTYLRTHEMLNGLWAVGVRAYPVFGWFADFISYNMELAYETYYTEYDTTWAMLQEFVVEQLRRFKPQVAVGHDIYGEYGHAMHKIYTDLLISALPMIKDPYVFPDSAKRWGTWELPKLYLHLYWGNTLVMDYDQPLKSFDGMTAFEVSQKLGFPCHESQQWEKFVNWLYGEEGEITRCDQIQLYNPANFGLYYTKVGKDEVKTDLMEHITPHAYVRRKAAAEEAFRLMEPQLLPEIVGTPAYDFSAPLRLTETETPSPVVVTTGPSHPLWIDLAANGLILAVGIALIIVGVAKLKKKK
;
A
#
# COMPACT_ATOMS: atom_id res chain seq x y z
N MET A 1 1.54 48.42 8.46
CA MET A 1 1.39 47.90 7.09
C MET A 1 2.71 47.79 6.32
N ARG A 2 3.64 48.78 6.33
CA ARG A 2 4.93 48.69 5.59
C ARG A 2 5.90 47.61 6.12
N LYS A 3 5.81 47.17 7.38
CA LYS A 3 6.70 46.15 7.97
C LYS A 3 6.18 44.70 7.85
N LEU A 4 4.89 44.49 7.50
CA LEU A 4 4.34 43.13 7.24
C LEU A 4 4.64 42.60 5.84
N LEU A 5 4.86 43.52 4.87
CA LEU A 5 5.09 43.15 3.48
C LEU A 5 6.37 42.31 3.27
N PRO A 6 7.55 42.65 3.91
CA PRO A 6 8.74 41.81 3.76
C PRO A 6 8.65 40.47 4.46
N VAL A 7 7.89 40.36 5.57
CA VAL A 7 7.69 39.07 6.26
C VAL A 7 6.76 38.16 5.44
N ILE A 8 5.73 38.72 4.83
CA ILE A 8 4.85 37.96 3.92
C ILE A 8 5.62 37.57 2.67
N LEU A 9 6.48 38.46 2.13
CA LEU A 9 7.29 38.14 0.96
C LEU A 9 8.35 37.08 1.26
N LEU A 10 8.96 37.09 2.46
CA LEU A 10 9.90 36.08 2.90
C LEU A 10 9.19 34.73 3.15
N ALA A 11 8.01 34.75 3.76
CA ALA A 11 7.20 33.54 3.93
C ALA A 11 6.73 32.95 2.59
N VAL A 12 6.39 33.80 1.63
CA VAL A 12 6.05 33.37 0.26
C VAL A 12 7.29 32.87 -0.48
N LEU A 13 8.45 33.51 -0.32
CA LEU A 13 9.72 33.05 -0.89
C LEU A 13 10.21 31.74 -0.25
N VAL A 14 10.06 31.55 1.04
CA VAL A 14 10.34 30.30 1.72
C VAL A 14 9.34 29.22 1.30
N LEU A 15 8.04 29.55 1.20
CA LEU A 15 7.04 28.64 0.63
C LEU A 15 7.33 28.31 -0.86
N CYS A 16 7.77 29.28 -1.66
CA CYS A 16 8.15 29.02 -3.05
C CYS A 16 9.48 28.28 -3.18
N ALA A 17 10.38 28.37 -2.22
CA ALA A 17 11.61 27.58 -2.18
C ALA A 17 11.37 26.15 -1.68
N THR A 18 10.30 25.92 -0.91
CA THR A 18 9.81 24.57 -0.56
C THR A 18 8.78 24.04 -1.56
N VAL A 19 8.26 24.87 -2.47
CA VAL A 19 7.52 24.41 -3.65
C VAL A 19 8.51 23.74 -4.59
N ALA A 20 8.64 22.46 -4.35
CA ALA A 20 8.91 21.50 -5.37
C ALA A 20 9.97 21.97 -6.40
N HIS A 21 11.16 21.50 -6.29
CA HIS A 21 11.65 20.84 -7.49
C HIS A 21 10.53 19.87 -7.89
N ALA A 22 9.72 20.23 -8.87
CA ALA A 22 8.89 19.25 -9.54
C ALA A 22 9.89 18.18 -9.95
N GLN A 23 9.81 17.03 -9.30
CA GLN A 23 10.70 15.93 -9.60
C GLN A 23 10.49 15.69 -11.09
N GLU A 24 11.56 15.80 -11.86
CA GLU A 24 11.49 15.63 -13.31
C GLU A 24 10.81 14.29 -13.59
N GLN A 25 9.85 14.26 -14.50
CA GLN A 25 9.18 13.01 -14.84
C GLN A 25 10.18 12.15 -15.61
N ALA A 26 10.28 10.90 -15.23
CA ALA A 26 11.08 9.93 -15.94
C ALA A 26 10.46 9.67 -17.33
N GLU A 27 11.28 9.64 -18.36
CA GLU A 27 10.88 9.25 -19.70
C GLU A 27 11.05 7.73 -19.86
N ASP A 28 10.09 7.09 -20.50
CA ASP A 28 10.22 5.70 -20.93
C ASP A 28 11.19 5.61 -22.11
N ILE A 29 12.36 5.04 -21.86
CA ILE A 29 13.43 4.87 -22.86
C ILE A 29 13.54 3.43 -23.39
N THR A 30 12.58 2.57 -23.05
CA THR A 30 12.60 1.13 -23.37
C THR A 30 12.80 0.86 -24.86
N ALA A 31 12.16 1.64 -25.74
CA ALA A 31 12.31 1.46 -27.18
C ALA A 31 13.71 1.82 -27.74
N GLY A 32 14.51 2.58 -26.97
CA GLY A 32 15.83 3.06 -27.36
C GLY A 32 17.00 2.23 -26.80
N ILE A 33 16.73 1.22 -25.97
CA ILE A 33 17.79 0.41 -25.34
C ILE A 33 18.23 -0.76 -26.23
N THR A 34 19.42 -1.25 -25.96
CA THR A 34 19.90 -2.54 -26.46
C THR A 34 19.97 -3.54 -25.32
N VAL A 35 19.32 -4.68 -25.48
CA VAL A 35 19.34 -5.77 -24.49
C VAL A 35 20.13 -6.95 -25.06
N SER A 36 21.04 -7.47 -24.27
CA SER A 36 21.82 -8.68 -24.59
C SER A 36 21.96 -9.57 -23.36
N GLY A 37 22.30 -10.83 -23.55
CA GLY A 37 22.49 -11.72 -22.40
C GLY A 37 22.53 -13.20 -22.78
N SER A 38 22.55 -14.02 -21.73
CA SER A 38 22.57 -15.48 -21.82
C SER A 38 21.18 -16.05 -21.53
N GLY A 39 20.41 -16.33 -22.55
CA GLY A 39 19.09 -16.94 -22.47
C GLY A 39 18.80 -17.82 -23.68
N TYR A 40 17.61 -18.39 -23.74
CA TYR A 40 17.21 -19.32 -24.78
C TYR A 40 16.39 -18.68 -25.90
N GLU A 41 15.79 -17.52 -25.65
CA GLU A 41 14.89 -16.83 -26.57
C GLU A 41 15.36 -15.41 -26.90
N SER A 42 14.68 -14.78 -27.87
CA SER A 42 14.89 -13.39 -28.25
C SER A 42 14.42 -12.44 -27.15
N PHE A 43 15.07 -11.30 -27.03
CA PHE A 43 14.63 -10.22 -26.14
C PHE A 43 13.48 -9.38 -26.72
N GLU A 44 12.99 -9.70 -27.93
CA GLU A 44 11.92 -8.95 -28.60
C GLU A 44 10.59 -8.96 -27.85
N PHE A 45 10.40 -9.97 -26.97
CA PHE A 45 9.17 -10.11 -26.18
C PHE A 45 9.15 -9.23 -24.92
N LEU A 46 10.28 -8.63 -24.52
CA LEU A 46 10.40 -7.96 -23.22
C LEU A 46 9.81 -6.54 -23.19
N SER A 47 9.21 -6.08 -24.28
CA SER A 47 8.63 -4.73 -24.37
C SER A 47 7.47 -4.65 -25.35
N ASP A 48 6.77 -5.76 -25.60
CA ASP A 48 5.64 -5.81 -26.53
C ASP A 48 4.28 -5.64 -25.84
N GLY A 49 4.26 -5.61 -24.51
CA GLY A 49 3.07 -5.48 -23.68
C GLY A 49 2.29 -6.79 -23.53
N ASP A 50 2.83 -7.91 -24.00
CA ASP A 50 2.23 -9.25 -23.88
C ASP A 50 2.91 -10.07 -22.78
N MET A 51 2.31 -10.08 -21.61
CA MET A 51 2.78 -10.84 -20.45
C MET A 51 2.85 -12.36 -20.69
N THR A 52 2.31 -12.87 -21.81
CA THR A 52 2.38 -14.30 -22.16
C THR A 52 3.71 -14.72 -22.80
N GLY A 53 4.47 -13.76 -23.31
CA GLY A 53 5.83 -13.97 -23.76
C GLY A 53 6.77 -14.13 -22.56
N ILE A 54 7.58 -15.20 -22.52
CA ILE A 54 8.52 -15.42 -21.42
C ILE A 54 9.91 -15.63 -21.99
N TRP A 55 10.82 -14.68 -21.73
CA TRP A 55 12.24 -14.92 -21.91
C TRP A 55 12.78 -15.70 -20.71
N SER A 56 13.50 -16.76 -20.95
CA SER A 56 13.92 -17.63 -19.87
C SER A 56 15.40 -18.03 -19.95
N GLY A 57 15.99 -18.32 -18.80
CA GLY A 57 17.38 -18.73 -18.70
C GLY A 57 17.71 -19.36 -17.36
N ARG A 58 18.79 -20.14 -17.34
CA ARG A 58 19.35 -20.67 -16.09
C ARG A 58 20.55 -19.84 -15.69
N ASN A 59 20.50 -19.22 -14.49
CA ASN A 59 21.50 -18.26 -14.02
C ASN A 59 21.79 -17.18 -15.06
N PRO A 60 20.76 -16.53 -15.62
CA PRO A 60 20.97 -15.63 -16.73
C PRO A 60 21.66 -14.35 -16.29
N VAL A 61 22.37 -13.75 -17.23
CA VAL A 61 22.91 -12.39 -17.13
C VAL A 61 22.27 -11.58 -18.23
N ILE A 62 21.67 -10.46 -17.88
CA ILE A 62 21.05 -9.51 -18.80
C ILE A 62 21.85 -8.23 -18.75
N THR A 63 22.29 -7.74 -19.91
CA THR A 63 22.94 -6.44 -20.06
C THR A 63 22.01 -5.50 -20.81
N ILE A 64 21.78 -4.34 -20.24
CA ILE A 64 20.95 -3.26 -20.78
C ILE A 64 21.88 -2.08 -21.07
N GLU A 65 21.86 -1.58 -22.32
CA GLU A 65 22.64 -0.45 -22.76
C GLU A 65 21.72 0.63 -23.35
N SER A 66 21.99 1.90 -23.03
CA SER A 66 21.24 3.07 -23.51
C SER A 66 22.20 4.20 -23.87
N ASP A 67 21.83 5.00 -24.87
CA ASP A 67 22.52 6.26 -25.17
C ASP A 67 22.28 7.34 -24.08
N GLU A 68 21.22 7.18 -23.30
CA GLU A 68 20.83 8.07 -22.21
C GLU A 68 21.05 7.42 -20.84
N PRO A 69 21.23 8.21 -19.75
CA PRO A 69 21.34 7.66 -18.40
C PRO A 69 20.11 6.84 -18.01
N ILE A 70 20.32 5.65 -17.48
CA ILE A 70 19.26 4.78 -16.96
C ILE A 70 19.03 5.15 -15.49
N GLY A 71 17.83 5.64 -15.18
CA GLY A 71 17.41 5.99 -13.82
C GLY A 71 16.84 4.82 -13.06
N SER A 72 15.99 4.03 -13.72
CA SER A 72 15.36 2.86 -13.10
C SER A 72 14.96 1.80 -14.13
N ILE A 73 14.77 0.59 -13.63
CA ILE A 73 14.34 -0.59 -14.41
C ILE A 73 13.14 -1.20 -13.69
N TYR A 74 12.10 -1.53 -14.43
CA TYR A 74 10.93 -2.24 -13.94
C TYR A 74 10.85 -3.61 -14.64
N LEU A 75 10.94 -4.68 -13.86
CA LEU A 75 10.93 -6.06 -14.33
C LEU A 75 9.63 -6.74 -13.91
N MET A 76 8.95 -7.39 -14.82
CA MET A 76 7.79 -8.23 -14.56
C MET A 76 8.17 -9.69 -14.82
N LEU A 77 8.24 -10.47 -13.75
CA LEU A 77 8.81 -11.81 -13.71
C LEU A 77 7.73 -12.89 -13.67
N ASP A 78 7.85 -13.92 -14.49
CA ASP A 78 7.04 -15.14 -14.35
C ASP A 78 7.32 -15.83 -13.00
N TYR A 79 8.60 -15.89 -12.64
CA TYR A 79 9.05 -16.48 -11.39
C TYR A 79 10.24 -15.73 -10.81
N ASN A 80 10.24 -15.51 -9.47
CA ASN A 80 11.34 -14.84 -8.78
C ASN A 80 11.88 -15.67 -7.62
N TYR A 81 13.14 -16.08 -7.71
CA TYR A 81 13.87 -16.79 -6.65
C TYR A 81 14.42 -15.87 -5.56
N GLY A 82 14.19 -14.58 -5.64
CA GLY A 82 14.40 -13.61 -4.59
C GLY A 82 15.78 -12.98 -4.51
N THR A 83 16.75 -13.39 -5.33
CA THR A 83 18.11 -12.82 -5.26
C THR A 83 18.73 -12.62 -6.65
N TYR A 84 19.13 -11.39 -6.93
CA TYR A 84 19.90 -11.03 -8.11
C TYR A 84 20.89 -9.90 -7.77
N VAL A 85 21.87 -9.71 -8.65
CA VAL A 85 22.91 -8.67 -8.51
C VAL A 85 22.75 -7.69 -9.64
N VAL A 86 22.74 -6.40 -9.31
CA VAL A 86 22.76 -5.29 -10.26
C VAL A 86 24.15 -4.69 -10.26
N THR A 87 24.76 -4.59 -11.41
CA THR A 87 26.14 -4.11 -11.58
C THR A 87 26.18 -2.97 -12.58
N ASP A 88 26.95 -1.94 -12.28
CA ASP A 88 27.47 -1.00 -13.26
C ASP A 88 28.81 -1.58 -13.77
N PRO A 89 28.86 -2.12 -15.00
CA PRO A 89 30.06 -2.80 -15.50
C PRO A 89 31.21 -1.83 -15.81
N ASP A 90 30.94 -0.54 -15.99
CA ASP A 90 31.96 0.46 -16.31
C ASP A 90 32.75 0.88 -15.08
N THR A 91 32.10 0.92 -13.92
CA THR A 91 32.73 1.27 -12.62
C THR A 91 33.04 0.04 -11.78
N GLY A 92 32.39 -1.10 -12.03
CA GLY A 92 32.47 -2.32 -11.24
C GLY A 92 31.68 -2.24 -9.92
N VAL A 93 30.88 -1.19 -9.71
CA VAL A 93 29.99 -1.08 -8.55
C VAL A 93 28.85 -2.08 -8.71
N PHE A 94 28.58 -2.85 -7.67
CA PHE A 94 27.46 -3.80 -7.67
C PHE A 94 26.70 -3.80 -6.35
N ARG A 95 25.43 -4.22 -6.41
CA ARG A 95 24.56 -4.42 -5.24
C ARG A 95 23.71 -5.67 -5.42
N GLU A 96 23.52 -6.39 -4.32
CA GLU A 96 22.63 -7.54 -4.26
C GLU A 96 21.23 -7.07 -3.87
N VAL A 97 20.21 -7.50 -4.63
CA VAL A 97 18.80 -7.29 -4.36
C VAL A 97 18.19 -8.61 -3.89
N ARG A 98 17.50 -8.57 -2.75
CA ARG A 98 16.85 -9.73 -2.11
C ARG A 98 15.38 -9.46 -1.89
N GLN A 99 14.60 -9.54 -2.95
CA GLN A 99 13.15 -9.31 -2.90
C GLN A 99 12.43 -10.35 -3.78
N PRO A 100 11.58 -11.20 -3.21
CA PRO A 100 10.86 -12.24 -3.96
C PRO A 100 9.58 -11.68 -4.62
N TYR A 101 9.64 -10.48 -5.19
CA TYR A 101 8.49 -9.87 -5.85
C TYR A 101 8.48 -10.22 -7.34
N LEU A 102 7.31 -10.44 -7.91
CA LEU A 102 7.17 -10.66 -9.35
C LEU A 102 7.30 -9.34 -10.14
N HIS A 103 6.86 -8.24 -9.54
CA HIS A 103 7.07 -6.90 -10.08
C HIS A 103 8.21 -6.24 -9.32
N GLN A 104 9.35 -6.07 -9.99
CA GLN A 104 10.58 -5.54 -9.41
C GLN A 104 10.88 -4.16 -9.95
N PHE A 105 10.82 -3.16 -9.08
CA PHE A 105 11.31 -1.83 -9.38
C PHE A 105 12.73 -1.66 -8.83
N VAL A 106 13.65 -1.28 -9.69
CA VAL A 106 15.07 -1.07 -9.36
C VAL A 106 15.42 0.39 -9.65
N ASP A 107 15.48 1.21 -8.61
CA ASP A 107 16.00 2.58 -8.68
C ASP A 107 17.52 2.52 -8.65
N LEU A 108 18.18 2.79 -9.78
CA LEU A 108 19.62 2.70 -9.92
C LEU A 108 20.33 3.83 -9.16
N GLY A 109 19.74 5.03 -9.15
CA GLY A 109 20.27 6.16 -8.39
C GLY A 109 20.36 5.85 -6.91
N GLN A 110 19.32 5.24 -6.35
CA GLN A 110 19.29 4.82 -4.95
C GLN A 110 20.14 3.57 -4.69
N LEU A 111 20.16 2.62 -5.61
CA LEU A 111 20.83 1.33 -5.42
C LEU A 111 22.34 1.42 -5.62
N LEU A 112 22.80 2.11 -6.70
CA LEU A 112 24.20 2.17 -7.12
C LEU A 112 24.88 3.52 -6.82
N ASP A 113 24.13 4.51 -6.32
CA ASP A 113 24.56 5.91 -6.16
C ASP A 113 24.93 6.59 -7.51
N CYS A 114 24.44 6.07 -8.63
CA CYS A 114 24.69 6.60 -9.98
C CYS A 114 23.56 6.22 -10.94
N THR A 115 23.54 6.87 -12.13
CA THR A 115 22.62 6.57 -13.23
C THR A 115 23.46 6.20 -14.46
N PRO A 116 23.87 4.91 -14.56
CA PRO A 116 24.76 4.46 -15.63
C PRO A 116 24.03 4.38 -16.97
N ASN A 117 24.80 4.39 -18.08
CA ASN A 117 24.27 4.11 -19.42
C ASN A 117 24.27 2.61 -19.73
N ARG A 118 24.87 1.81 -18.86
CA ARG A 118 24.98 0.35 -19.01
C ARG A 118 24.78 -0.33 -17.66
N VAL A 119 23.91 -1.33 -17.63
CA VAL A 119 23.60 -2.10 -16.41
C VAL A 119 23.62 -3.58 -16.73
N GLU A 120 24.21 -4.36 -15.83
CA GLU A 120 24.17 -5.81 -15.86
C GLU A 120 23.33 -6.33 -14.69
N ILE A 121 22.36 -7.20 -14.96
CA ILE A 121 21.56 -7.90 -13.96
C ILE A 121 21.88 -9.38 -14.02
N SER A 122 22.43 -9.92 -12.93
CA SER A 122 22.84 -11.32 -12.82
C SER A 122 21.95 -12.04 -11.83
N PHE A 123 21.23 -13.05 -12.27
CA PHE A 123 20.43 -13.92 -11.40
C PHE A 123 21.28 -15.09 -10.93
N VAL A 124 21.55 -15.16 -9.62
CA VAL A 124 22.64 -15.95 -9.03
C VAL A 124 22.28 -17.41 -8.84
N SER A 125 20.99 -17.77 -8.81
CA SER A 125 20.56 -19.15 -8.60
C SER A 125 19.25 -19.47 -9.29
N GLY A 126 19.23 -20.57 -10.03
CA GLY A 126 18.03 -21.18 -10.54
C GLY A 126 17.64 -20.71 -11.95
N TYR A 127 16.36 -20.87 -12.23
CA TYR A 127 15.70 -20.51 -13.47
C TYR A 127 15.00 -19.15 -13.30
N LEU A 128 15.10 -18.29 -14.28
CA LEU A 128 14.37 -17.04 -14.36
C LEU A 128 13.42 -17.08 -15.55
N GLY A 129 12.18 -16.63 -15.34
CA GLY A 129 11.28 -16.22 -16.39
C GLY A 129 11.05 -14.71 -16.27
N LEU A 130 11.28 -13.97 -17.34
CA LEU A 130 11.02 -12.54 -17.46
C LEU A 130 9.96 -12.34 -18.53
N CYS A 131 8.83 -11.73 -18.16
CA CYS A 131 7.70 -11.48 -19.06
C CYS A 131 7.88 -10.14 -19.78
N GLU A 132 8.06 -9.08 -19.00
CA GLU A 132 8.14 -7.71 -19.50
C GLU A 132 9.22 -6.91 -18.77
N MET A 133 9.78 -5.91 -19.45
CA MET A 133 10.74 -4.97 -18.90
C MET A 133 10.50 -3.56 -19.42
N GLU A 134 10.47 -2.60 -18.52
CA GLU A 134 10.45 -1.19 -18.84
C GLU A 134 11.69 -0.51 -18.28
N VAL A 135 12.27 0.42 -19.01
CA VAL A 135 13.47 1.17 -18.61
C VAL A 135 13.19 2.66 -18.68
N TYR A 136 13.58 3.36 -17.62
CA TYR A 136 13.26 4.77 -17.47
C TYR A 136 14.51 5.64 -17.28
N SER A 137 14.48 6.85 -17.83
CA SER A 137 15.43 7.90 -17.48
C SER A 137 15.35 8.29 -16.00
N PRO A 138 16.34 9.03 -15.44
CA PRO A 138 16.22 9.55 -14.07
C PRO A 138 15.00 10.45 -13.91
N GLY A 139 14.22 10.21 -12.84
CA GLY A 139 13.02 11.01 -12.56
C GLY A 139 11.95 10.21 -11.83
N GLN A 140 10.76 10.82 -11.71
CA GLN A 140 9.58 10.15 -11.15
C GLN A 140 8.93 9.27 -12.21
N VAL A 141 8.89 7.96 -11.96
CA VAL A 141 8.27 6.99 -12.87
C VAL A 141 6.74 7.13 -12.91
N PRO A 142 6.10 6.67 -14.01
CA PRO A 142 4.64 6.64 -14.14
C PRO A 142 3.94 5.86 -13.02
N ALA A 143 2.67 6.18 -12.78
CA ALA A 143 1.90 5.61 -11.67
C ALA A 143 1.64 4.09 -11.78
N HIS A 144 1.74 3.50 -12.96
CA HIS A 144 1.57 2.05 -13.15
C HIS A 144 2.80 1.26 -12.69
N VAL A 145 3.98 1.88 -12.59
CA VAL A 145 5.21 1.23 -12.12
C VAL A 145 5.09 0.91 -10.63
N GLN A 146 5.03 -0.37 -10.32
CA GLN A 146 4.74 -0.84 -8.97
C GLN A 146 5.99 -0.87 -8.10
N GLN A 147 6.02 0.00 -7.10
CA GLN A 147 7.10 0.11 -6.12
C GLN A 147 6.66 -0.55 -4.80
N TRP A 148 6.67 -1.88 -4.77
CA TRP A 148 6.19 -2.66 -3.64
C TRP A 148 7.03 -2.48 -2.38
N GLN A 149 6.35 -2.30 -1.27
CA GLN A 149 6.94 -2.29 0.06
C GLN A 149 6.94 -3.68 0.67
N GLN A 150 7.80 -3.89 1.67
CA GLN A 150 7.78 -5.11 2.46
C GLN A 150 6.42 -5.32 3.13
N PRO A 151 5.99 -6.58 3.32
CA PRO A 151 4.81 -6.91 4.11
C PRO A 151 4.86 -6.31 5.53
N TRP A 152 3.69 -6.05 6.11
CA TRP A 152 3.55 -5.41 7.41
C TRP A 152 3.78 -6.37 8.60
N ASP A 153 4.97 -6.99 8.66
CA ASP A 153 5.32 -7.95 9.72
C ASP A 153 5.20 -7.30 11.11
N GLY A 154 4.28 -7.82 11.95
CA GLY A 154 4.04 -7.33 13.32
C GLY A 154 3.23 -6.04 13.45
N GLU A 155 2.88 -5.35 12.36
CA GLU A 155 2.32 -4.00 12.36
C GLU A 155 1.09 -3.81 11.45
N ALA A 156 0.41 -4.88 11.05
CA ALA A 156 -0.79 -4.75 10.23
C ALA A 156 -1.93 -4.11 11.03
N ASP A 157 -2.56 -3.08 10.49
CA ASP A 157 -3.81 -2.53 11.02
C ASP A 157 -4.97 -3.45 10.65
N ILE A 158 -5.02 -3.85 9.37
CA ILE A 158 -6.02 -4.77 8.83
C ILE A 158 -5.32 -5.90 8.07
N LEU A 159 -5.73 -7.12 8.32
CA LEU A 159 -5.36 -8.32 7.58
C LEU A 159 -6.60 -8.85 6.87
N LEU A 160 -6.62 -8.76 5.55
CA LEU A 160 -7.69 -9.29 4.70
C LEU A 160 -7.29 -10.67 4.19
N PHE A 161 -8.13 -11.67 4.48
CA PHE A 161 -8.04 -13.02 3.94
C PHE A 161 -9.00 -13.19 2.77
N CYS A 162 -8.46 -13.38 1.57
CA CYS A 162 -9.18 -13.71 0.36
C CYS A 162 -8.97 -15.19 0.02
N ALA A 163 -10.02 -15.89 -0.37
CA ALA A 163 -9.89 -17.24 -0.87
C ALA A 163 -9.22 -17.27 -2.25
N HIS A 164 -9.69 -16.41 -3.16
CA HIS A 164 -9.22 -16.32 -4.54
C HIS A 164 -8.73 -14.92 -4.87
N GLY A 165 -8.11 -14.79 -6.03
CA GLY A 165 -7.43 -13.59 -6.47
C GLY A 165 -8.31 -12.45 -7.00
N ASP A 166 -9.64 -12.54 -6.89
CA ASP A 166 -10.61 -11.53 -7.33
C ASP A 166 -11.59 -11.13 -6.20
N ASP A 167 -11.59 -11.87 -5.10
CA ASP A 167 -12.50 -11.65 -3.96
C ASP A 167 -12.34 -10.25 -3.35
N ASP A 168 -11.13 -9.71 -3.38
CA ASP A 168 -10.77 -8.39 -2.85
C ASP A 168 -11.46 -7.25 -3.59
N HIS A 169 -11.81 -7.45 -4.87
CA HIS A 169 -12.55 -6.49 -5.68
C HIS A 169 -14.01 -6.87 -5.91
N LEU A 170 -14.39 -8.10 -5.57
CA LEU A 170 -15.76 -8.56 -5.57
C LEU A 170 -16.38 -8.40 -4.16
N TYR A 171 -16.23 -9.40 -3.32
CA TYR A 171 -16.91 -9.48 -2.02
C TYR A 171 -16.35 -8.52 -0.95
N PHE A 172 -15.16 -7.99 -1.16
CA PHE A 172 -14.54 -6.96 -0.32
C PHE A 172 -14.38 -5.62 -1.04
N ALA A 173 -15.10 -5.40 -2.15
CA ALA A 173 -15.05 -4.17 -2.91
C ALA A 173 -15.26 -2.94 -2.02
N GLY A 174 -14.36 -1.96 -2.12
CA GLY A 174 -14.37 -0.74 -1.31
C GLY A 174 -13.50 -0.79 -0.06
N LEU A 175 -13.18 -1.99 0.49
CA LEU A 175 -12.35 -2.11 1.69
C LEU A 175 -10.93 -1.58 1.45
N LEU A 176 -10.26 -2.10 0.42
CA LEU A 176 -8.87 -1.72 0.12
C LEU A 176 -8.72 -0.25 -0.30
N PRO A 177 -9.54 0.30 -1.21
CA PRO A 177 -9.49 1.72 -1.53
C PRO A 177 -9.66 2.63 -0.32
N LEU A 178 -10.60 2.29 0.57
CA LEU A 178 -10.86 3.08 1.77
C LEU A 178 -9.69 3.02 2.77
N TYR A 179 -9.25 1.82 3.13
CA TYR A 179 -8.29 1.66 4.24
C TYR A 179 -6.84 1.80 3.79
N ALA A 180 -6.42 1.14 2.71
CA ALA A 180 -5.07 1.28 2.17
C ALA A 180 -4.92 2.56 1.34
N GLY A 181 -5.87 2.81 0.44
CA GLY A 181 -5.82 3.91 -0.51
C GLY A 181 -6.04 5.29 0.11
N GLU A 182 -7.14 5.52 0.81
CA GLU A 182 -7.50 6.83 1.37
C GLU A 182 -6.94 7.04 2.78
N LYS A 183 -7.22 6.11 3.72
CA LYS A 183 -6.78 6.25 5.11
C LYS A 183 -5.30 5.96 5.33
N LYS A 184 -4.62 5.37 4.33
CA LYS A 184 -3.20 4.99 4.38
C LYS A 184 -2.88 4.15 5.63
N LEU A 185 -3.73 3.18 5.93
CA LEU A 185 -3.50 2.19 6.98
C LEU A 185 -2.56 1.09 6.49
N ASN A 186 -1.98 0.35 7.43
CA ASN A 186 -1.15 -0.81 7.15
C ASN A 186 -2.05 -2.01 6.82
N VAL A 187 -2.52 -2.07 5.59
CA VAL A 187 -3.36 -3.18 5.12
C VAL A 187 -2.49 -4.25 4.50
N GLN A 188 -2.61 -5.48 4.99
CA GLN A 188 -1.98 -6.67 4.44
C GLN A 188 -3.04 -7.57 3.83
N VAL A 189 -2.79 -8.05 2.60
CA VAL A 189 -3.66 -9.01 1.92
C VAL A 189 -2.98 -10.37 1.90
N VAL A 190 -3.77 -11.41 2.19
CA VAL A 190 -3.38 -12.82 2.12
C VAL A 190 -4.37 -13.53 1.22
N TYR A 191 -3.87 -14.08 0.12
CA TYR A 191 -4.61 -15.00 -0.73
C TYR A 191 -4.30 -16.43 -0.30
N MET A 192 -5.32 -17.26 -0.22
CA MET A 192 -5.18 -18.64 0.26
C MET A 192 -4.79 -19.60 -0.87
N THR A 193 -5.39 -19.42 -2.04
CA THR A 193 -5.16 -20.30 -3.19
C THR A 193 -3.92 -19.89 -4.00
N ASP A 194 -3.29 -20.88 -4.61
CA ASP A 194 -2.20 -20.69 -5.56
C ASP A 194 -2.76 -20.66 -6.99
N HIS A 195 -2.76 -19.50 -7.60
CA HIS A 195 -3.21 -19.30 -8.96
C HIS A 195 -2.12 -19.46 -10.02
N ARG A 196 -0.87 -19.71 -9.62
CA ARG A 196 0.26 -19.90 -10.57
C ARG A 196 0.09 -21.12 -11.46
N ASN A 197 -0.61 -22.15 -10.96
CA ASN A 197 -0.89 -23.35 -11.74
C ASN A 197 -2.02 -23.16 -12.76
N ASP A 198 -2.89 -22.17 -12.57
CA ASP A 198 -3.99 -21.88 -13.52
C ASP A 198 -3.47 -21.09 -14.70
N THR A 199 -2.97 -19.92 -14.44
CA THR A 199 -2.14 -19.11 -15.33
C THR A 199 -1.27 -18.19 -14.44
N TYR A 200 0.03 -18.09 -14.70
CA TYR A 200 0.89 -17.12 -13.99
C TYR A 200 0.39 -15.68 -14.17
N LEU A 201 -0.33 -15.39 -15.24
CA LEU A 201 -0.98 -14.10 -15.49
C LEU A 201 -1.87 -13.67 -14.34
N ARG A 202 -2.59 -14.60 -13.71
CA ARG A 202 -3.51 -14.28 -12.62
C ARG A 202 -2.80 -13.65 -11.41
N THR A 203 -1.57 -14.03 -11.14
CA THR A 203 -0.77 -13.38 -10.08
C THR A 203 -0.42 -11.93 -10.44
N HIS A 204 -0.12 -11.65 -11.70
CA HIS A 204 0.07 -10.27 -12.18
C HIS A 204 -1.22 -9.45 -12.11
N GLU A 205 -2.35 -10.05 -12.48
CA GLU A 205 -3.67 -9.42 -12.36
C GLU A 205 -3.95 -9.01 -10.91
N MET A 206 -3.66 -9.89 -9.94
CA MET A 206 -3.81 -9.61 -8.50
C MET A 206 -2.91 -8.44 -8.07
N LEU A 207 -1.65 -8.41 -8.48
CA LEU A 207 -0.73 -7.32 -8.18
C LEU A 207 -1.19 -6.00 -8.80
N ASN A 208 -1.65 -6.03 -10.06
CA ASN A 208 -2.16 -4.85 -10.75
C ASN A 208 -3.42 -4.30 -10.05
N GLY A 209 -4.37 -5.17 -9.69
CA GLY A 209 -5.57 -4.79 -8.97
C GLY A 209 -5.29 -4.15 -7.62
N LEU A 210 -4.43 -4.79 -6.81
CA LEU A 210 -4.02 -4.25 -5.51
C LEU A 210 -3.33 -2.90 -5.64
N TRP A 211 -2.42 -2.75 -6.62
CA TRP A 211 -1.73 -1.49 -6.85
C TRP A 211 -2.68 -0.37 -7.25
N ALA A 212 -3.61 -0.67 -8.16
CA ALA A 212 -4.60 0.28 -8.64
C ALA A 212 -5.50 0.86 -7.52
N VAL A 213 -5.79 0.07 -6.50
CA VAL A 213 -6.62 0.51 -5.36
C VAL A 213 -5.82 1.05 -4.16
N GLY A 214 -4.52 1.22 -4.32
CA GLY A 214 -3.67 1.90 -3.33
C GLY A 214 -3.00 1.01 -2.29
N VAL A 215 -3.05 -0.32 -2.43
CA VAL A 215 -2.23 -1.25 -1.64
C VAL A 215 -0.77 -1.11 -2.07
N ARG A 216 0.14 -1.06 -1.11
CA ARG A 216 1.58 -0.88 -1.37
C ARG A 216 2.44 -1.95 -0.71
N ALA A 217 1.93 -2.66 0.32
CA ALA A 217 2.60 -3.81 0.88
C ALA A 217 2.41 -5.03 -0.03
N TYR A 218 3.52 -5.72 -0.35
CA TYR A 218 3.45 -6.92 -1.19
C TYR A 218 2.55 -7.98 -0.53
N PRO A 219 1.58 -8.57 -1.25
CA PRO A 219 0.66 -9.54 -0.69
C PRO A 219 1.36 -10.87 -0.37
N VAL A 220 0.68 -11.71 0.41
CA VAL A 220 1.07 -13.11 0.58
C VAL A 220 0.21 -13.96 -0.34
N PHE A 221 0.85 -14.74 -1.17
CA PHE A 221 0.21 -15.79 -1.96
C PHE A 221 0.34 -17.12 -1.23
N GLY A 222 -0.80 -17.75 -0.96
CA GLY A 222 -0.88 -19.12 -0.47
C GLY A 222 -0.42 -20.10 -1.56
N TRP A 223 -0.38 -21.36 -1.18
CA TRP A 223 0.06 -22.44 -2.07
C TRP A 223 -0.98 -23.56 -2.20
N PHE A 224 -2.20 -23.30 -1.75
CA PHE A 224 -3.27 -24.28 -1.76
C PHE A 224 -3.99 -24.30 -3.12
N ALA A 225 -4.36 -25.50 -3.55
CA ALA A 225 -5.05 -25.67 -4.82
C ALA A 225 -6.41 -24.97 -4.83
N ASP A 226 -6.77 -24.39 -5.96
CA ASP A 226 -8.10 -23.88 -6.26
C ASP A 226 -8.91 -24.94 -7.03
N PHE A 227 -10.13 -25.19 -6.59
CA PHE A 227 -11.10 -26.05 -7.30
C PHE A 227 -12.53 -25.73 -6.89
N ILE A 228 -13.46 -25.94 -7.79
CA ILE A 228 -14.87 -25.64 -7.54
C ILE A 228 -15.50 -26.73 -6.68
N SER A 229 -15.99 -26.36 -5.51
CA SER A 229 -16.82 -27.21 -4.64
C SER A 229 -17.84 -26.36 -3.89
N TYR A 230 -19.00 -26.93 -3.58
CA TYR A 230 -20.05 -26.31 -2.75
C TYR A 230 -20.26 -27.07 -1.43
N ASN A 231 -19.64 -28.23 -1.27
CA ASN A 231 -19.67 -29.05 -0.08
C ASN A 231 -18.31 -28.99 0.62
N MET A 232 -18.28 -28.51 1.87
CA MET A 232 -17.05 -28.32 2.62
C MET A 232 -16.36 -29.66 2.98
N GLU A 233 -17.11 -30.70 3.33
CA GLU A 233 -16.56 -32.01 3.65
C GLU A 233 -15.88 -32.65 2.44
N LEU A 234 -16.55 -32.58 1.27
CA LEU A 234 -15.98 -33.05 0.01
C LEU A 234 -14.74 -32.24 -0.39
N ALA A 235 -14.74 -30.95 -0.14
CA ALA A 235 -13.59 -30.11 -0.43
C ALA A 235 -12.37 -30.47 0.45
N TYR A 236 -12.56 -30.75 1.74
CA TYR A 236 -11.49 -31.27 2.60
C TYR A 236 -11.00 -32.64 2.14
N GLU A 237 -11.91 -33.52 1.71
CA GLU A 237 -11.55 -34.83 1.16
C GLU A 237 -10.71 -34.66 -0.12
N THR A 238 -11.10 -33.74 -1.01
CA THR A 238 -10.37 -33.43 -2.25
C THR A 238 -8.96 -32.87 -1.93
N TYR A 239 -8.84 -31.95 -1.00
CA TYR A 239 -7.54 -31.46 -0.55
C TYR A 239 -6.64 -32.59 -0.09
N TYR A 240 -7.17 -33.51 0.71
CA TYR A 240 -6.41 -34.61 1.25
C TYR A 240 -6.03 -35.65 0.19
N THR A 241 -6.98 -36.02 -0.69
CA THR A 241 -6.80 -37.16 -1.61
C THR A 241 -6.10 -36.76 -2.91
N GLU A 242 -6.33 -35.55 -3.41
CA GLU A 242 -5.84 -35.14 -4.72
C GLU A 242 -4.64 -34.17 -4.61
N TYR A 243 -4.54 -33.41 -3.52
CA TYR A 243 -3.52 -32.40 -3.35
C TYR A 243 -2.59 -32.65 -2.17
N ASP A 244 -2.67 -33.80 -1.51
CA ASP A 244 -1.86 -34.16 -0.32
C ASP A 244 -1.85 -33.05 0.76
N THR A 245 -2.97 -32.33 0.86
CA THR A 245 -3.13 -31.17 1.75
C THR A 245 -4.03 -31.55 2.92
N THR A 246 -3.47 -31.53 4.13
CA THR A 246 -4.22 -31.81 5.35
C THR A 246 -4.86 -30.54 5.92
N TRP A 247 -5.93 -30.72 6.71
CA TRP A 247 -6.49 -29.62 7.51
C TRP A 247 -5.43 -28.90 8.37
N ALA A 248 -4.50 -29.65 8.93
CA ALA A 248 -3.44 -29.07 9.78
C ALA A 248 -2.53 -28.13 8.98
N MET A 249 -2.21 -28.43 7.72
CA MET A 249 -1.41 -27.55 6.85
C MET A 249 -2.14 -26.26 6.52
N LEU A 250 -3.42 -26.34 6.19
CA LEU A 250 -4.28 -25.17 5.96
C LEU A 250 -4.36 -24.29 7.23
N GLN A 251 -4.58 -24.94 8.39
CA GLN A 251 -4.70 -24.25 9.68
C GLN A 251 -3.39 -23.58 10.11
N GLU A 252 -2.27 -24.27 9.92
CA GLU A 252 -0.94 -23.74 10.26
C GLU A 252 -0.64 -22.46 9.45
N PHE A 253 -0.96 -22.46 8.16
CA PHE A 253 -0.80 -21.28 7.33
C PHE A 253 -1.58 -20.08 7.88
N VAL A 254 -2.85 -20.24 8.20
CA VAL A 254 -3.70 -19.15 8.74
C VAL A 254 -3.15 -18.65 10.09
N VAL A 255 -2.77 -19.58 10.99
CA VAL A 255 -2.19 -19.23 12.29
C VAL A 255 -0.86 -18.50 12.11
N GLU A 256 -0.02 -18.94 11.18
CA GLU A 256 1.25 -18.28 10.90
C GLU A 256 1.04 -16.85 10.41
N GLN A 257 0.12 -16.62 9.45
CA GLN A 257 -0.13 -15.25 8.96
C GLN A 257 -0.64 -14.32 10.06
N LEU A 258 -1.56 -14.78 10.91
CA LEU A 258 -2.05 -14.00 12.05
C LEU A 258 -0.94 -13.68 13.07
N ARG A 259 -0.03 -14.61 13.34
CA ARG A 259 1.13 -14.38 14.22
C ARG A 259 2.17 -13.47 13.57
N ARG A 260 2.41 -13.65 12.28
CA ARG A 260 3.37 -12.86 11.51
C ARG A 260 2.98 -11.39 11.48
N PHE A 261 1.76 -11.10 11.06
CA PHE A 261 1.31 -9.74 10.83
C PHE A 261 0.78 -9.05 12.08
N LYS A 262 0.36 -9.81 13.11
CA LYS A 262 -0.23 -9.29 14.35
C LYS A 262 -1.31 -8.23 14.11
N PRO A 263 -2.30 -8.52 13.26
CA PRO A 263 -3.28 -7.53 12.86
C PRO A 263 -4.11 -7.06 14.03
N GLN A 264 -4.52 -5.79 13.98
CA GLN A 264 -5.50 -5.25 14.91
C GLN A 264 -6.93 -5.67 14.53
N VAL A 265 -7.17 -5.79 13.23
CA VAL A 265 -8.43 -6.29 12.66
C VAL A 265 -8.11 -7.36 11.62
N ALA A 266 -8.77 -8.51 11.69
CA ALA A 266 -8.81 -9.48 10.61
C ALA A 266 -10.19 -9.45 9.95
N VAL A 267 -10.20 -9.66 8.63
CA VAL A 267 -11.43 -9.71 7.82
C VAL A 267 -11.41 -11.00 7.00
N GLY A 268 -12.53 -11.70 6.98
CA GLY A 268 -12.72 -12.94 6.24
C GLY A 268 -14.10 -13.03 5.58
N HIS A 269 -14.31 -14.11 4.82
CA HIS A 269 -15.54 -14.38 4.07
C HIS A 269 -16.75 -14.68 4.95
N ASP A 270 -17.90 -14.85 4.30
CA ASP A 270 -19.11 -15.35 4.92
C ASP A 270 -18.92 -16.78 5.41
N ILE A 271 -19.45 -17.09 6.60
CA ILE A 271 -19.41 -18.45 7.16
C ILE A 271 -20.15 -19.49 6.30
N TYR A 272 -21.10 -19.03 5.47
CA TYR A 272 -21.80 -19.88 4.51
C TYR A 272 -21.15 -19.88 3.12
N GLY A 273 -20.11 -19.07 2.97
CA GLY A 273 -19.43 -18.80 1.69
C GLY A 273 -20.31 -18.00 0.73
N GLU A 274 -19.76 -16.98 0.13
CA GLU A 274 -20.46 -16.28 -0.94
C GLU A 274 -20.83 -17.29 -2.03
N TYR A 275 -22.05 -17.22 -2.53
CA TYR A 275 -22.69 -18.19 -3.43
C TYR A 275 -22.53 -19.68 -3.02
N GLY A 276 -22.21 -19.93 -1.76
CA GLY A 276 -22.08 -21.29 -1.21
C GLY A 276 -20.74 -21.97 -1.50
N HIS A 277 -19.72 -21.24 -2.00
CA HIS A 277 -18.41 -21.80 -2.36
C HIS A 277 -17.69 -22.40 -1.16
N ALA A 278 -17.20 -23.64 -1.31
CA ALA A 278 -16.62 -24.38 -0.19
C ALA A 278 -15.30 -23.78 0.29
N MET A 279 -14.49 -23.20 -0.61
CA MET A 279 -13.21 -22.57 -0.22
C MET A 279 -13.44 -21.38 0.70
N HIS A 280 -14.42 -20.51 0.41
CA HIS A 280 -14.79 -19.41 1.30
C HIS A 280 -15.18 -19.91 2.69
N LYS A 281 -15.97 -20.99 2.77
CA LYS A 281 -16.36 -21.60 4.05
C LYS A 281 -15.18 -22.18 4.81
N ILE A 282 -14.30 -22.93 4.13
CA ILE A 282 -13.12 -23.54 4.71
C ILE A 282 -12.21 -22.47 5.30
N TYR A 283 -11.87 -21.43 4.54
CA TYR A 283 -10.94 -20.41 5.01
C TYR A 283 -11.52 -19.56 6.14
N THR A 284 -12.82 -19.33 6.13
CA THR A 284 -13.51 -18.69 7.25
C THR A 284 -13.51 -19.58 8.50
N ASP A 285 -13.75 -20.88 8.36
CA ASP A 285 -13.67 -21.84 9.46
C ASP A 285 -12.26 -21.91 10.06
N LEU A 286 -11.24 -21.94 9.22
CA LEU A 286 -9.84 -21.91 9.65
C LEU A 286 -9.49 -20.61 10.40
N LEU A 287 -10.00 -19.47 9.92
CA LEU A 287 -9.79 -18.17 10.55
C LEU A 287 -10.44 -18.09 11.94
N ILE A 288 -11.67 -18.58 12.06
CA ILE A 288 -12.37 -18.70 13.34
C ILE A 288 -11.63 -19.64 14.29
N SER A 289 -11.26 -20.82 13.81
CA SER A 289 -10.53 -21.83 14.58
C SER A 289 -9.16 -21.37 15.03
N ALA A 290 -8.53 -20.44 14.30
CA ALA A 290 -7.24 -19.87 14.66
C ALA A 290 -7.28 -18.99 15.92
N LEU A 291 -8.42 -18.42 16.31
CA LEU A 291 -8.50 -17.46 17.44
C LEU A 291 -7.93 -17.98 18.77
N PRO A 292 -8.23 -19.21 19.24
CA PRO A 292 -7.56 -19.77 20.40
C PRO A 292 -6.11 -20.20 20.11
N MET A 293 -5.81 -20.61 18.88
CA MET A 293 -4.52 -21.22 18.51
C MET A 293 -3.40 -20.17 18.44
N ILE A 294 -3.67 -18.98 17.94
CA ILE A 294 -2.66 -17.91 17.81
C ILE A 294 -2.07 -17.46 19.16
N LYS A 295 -2.80 -17.68 20.25
CA LYS A 295 -2.38 -17.35 21.63
C LYS A 295 -1.57 -18.45 22.28
N ASP A 296 -1.72 -19.68 21.83
CA ASP A 296 -1.08 -20.85 22.43
C ASP A 296 0.28 -21.13 21.77
N PRO A 297 1.40 -20.98 22.49
CA PRO A 297 2.73 -21.23 21.94
C PRO A 297 3.01 -22.71 21.63
N TYR A 298 2.20 -23.63 22.12
CA TYR A 298 2.35 -25.06 21.88
C TYR A 298 1.63 -25.55 20.63
N VAL A 299 0.70 -24.75 20.10
CA VAL A 299 0.04 -25.02 18.81
C VAL A 299 0.89 -24.42 17.70
N PHE A 300 1.30 -25.22 16.73
CA PHE A 300 2.26 -24.83 15.68
C PHE A 300 3.48 -24.08 16.26
N PRO A 301 4.33 -24.79 17.05
CA PRO A 301 5.36 -24.15 17.86
C PRO A 301 6.44 -23.44 17.06
N ASP A 302 6.70 -23.87 15.82
CA ASP A 302 7.71 -23.23 14.97
C ASP A 302 7.27 -21.82 14.55
N SER A 303 6.01 -21.65 14.20
CA SER A 303 5.46 -20.31 13.90
C SER A 303 5.42 -19.44 15.17
N ALA A 304 5.12 -20.03 16.35
CA ALA A 304 5.16 -19.31 17.61
C ALA A 304 6.59 -18.88 17.99
N LYS A 305 7.58 -19.72 17.72
CA LYS A 305 9.00 -19.40 17.93
C LYS A 305 9.49 -18.29 17.00
N ARG A 306 9.03 -18.30 15.75
CA ARG A 306 9.45 -17.35 14.73
C ARG A 306 8.81 -15.97 14.91
N TRP A 307 7.51 -15.93 15.20
CA TRP A 307 6.72 -14.70 15.19
C TRP A 307 6.19 -14.28 16.56
N GLY A 308 6.29 -15.17 17.57
CA GLY A 308 5.61 -15.01 18.85
C GLY A 308 4.13 -15.37 18.77
N THR A 309 3.46 -15.26 19.91
CA THR A 309 2.00 -15.40 19.98
C THR A 309 1.31 -14.06 19.75
N TRP A 310 0.01 -14.13 19.41
CA TRP A 310 -0.81 -12.94 19.21
C TRP A 310 -2.20 -13.15 19.81
N GLU A 311 -2.86 -12.10 20.20
CA GLU A 311 -4.27 -12.10 20.54
C GLU A 311 -4.98 -11.06 19.67
N LEU A 312 -5.78 -11.52 18.71
CA LEU A 312 -6.47 -10.68 17.76
C LEU A 312 -7.48 -9.77 18.47
N PRO A 313 -7.43 -8.44 18.28
CA PRO A 313 -8.41 -7.53 18.89
C PRO A 313 -9.80 -7.66 18.31
N LYS A 314 -9.96 -7.79 16.98
CA LYS A 314 -11.25 -7.91 16.29
C LYS A 314 -11.18 -8.83 15.08
N LEU A 315 -12.25 -9.60 14.88
CA LEU A 315 -12.51 -10.37 13.66
C LEU A 315 -13.86 -9.98 13.09
N TYR A 316 -13.87 -9.51 11.85
CA TYR A 316 -15.08 -9.31 11.06
C TYR A 316 -15.22 -10.39 10.00
N LEU A 317 -16.45 -10.80 9.77
CA LEU A 317 -16.78 -11.68 8.66
C LEU A 317 -17.81 -11.00 7.77
N HIS A 318 -17.62 -11.16 6.48
CA HIS A 318 -18.58 -10.69 5.48
C HIS A 318 -19.94 -11.34 5.73
N LEU A 319 -21.01 -10.57 5.64
CA LEU A 319 -22.41 -10.97 5.84
C LEU A 319 -22.75 -11.61 7.22
N TYR A 320 -21.83 -11.63 8.17
CA TYR A 320 -22.13 -12.17 9.49
C TYR A 320 -23.17 -11.30 10.21
N TRP A 321 -24.17 -11.95 10.83
CA TRP A 321 -25.32 -11.27 11.42
C TRP A 321 -25.11 -10.69 12.83
N GLY A 322 -23.97 -10.98 13.45
CA GLY A 322 -23.67 -10.53 14.82
C GLY A 322 -23.06 -9.14 14.83
N ASN A 323 -23.64 -8.20 15.61
CA ASN A 323 -23.17 -6.81 15.70
C ASN A 323 -22.85 -6.22 14.32
N THR A 324 -23.85 -6.23 13.44
CA THR A 324 -23.71 -5.85 12.05
C THR A 324 -23.26 -4.41 11.88
N LEU A 325 -22.42 -4.21 10.90
CA LEU A 325 -21.85 -2.96 10.43
C LEU A 325 -22.08 -2.87 8.93
N VAL A 326 -22.52 -1.73 8.45
CA VAL A 326 -22.62 -1.43 7.01
C VAL A 326 -21.64 -0.31 6.70
N MET A 327 -20.64 -0.61 5.89
CA MET A 327 -19.65 0.37 5.48
C MET A 327 -20.23 1.34 4.45
N ASP A 328 -19.89 2.62 4.58
CA ASP A 328 -20.23 3.61 3.58
C ASP A 328 -19.12 3.71 2.53
N TYR A 329 -19.21 2.87 1.51
CA TYR A 329 -18.28 2.83 0.39
C TYR A 329 -18.68 3.76 -0.76
N ASP A 330 -19.76 4.51 -0.60
CA ASP A 330 -20.29 5.43 -1.61
C ASP A 330 -19.90 6.90 -1.35
N GLN A 331 -19.02 7.15 -0.36
CA GLN A 331 -18.45 8.47 -0.14
C GLN A 331 -17.23 8.71 -1.05
N PRO A 332 -17.09 9.92 -1.61
CA PRO A 332 -15.97 10.25 -2.49
C PRO A 332 -14.63 10.25 -1.73
N LEU A 333 -13.61 9.64 -2.32
CA LEU A 333 -12.24 9.58 -1.82
C LEU A 333 -11.36 10.63 -2.47
N LYS A 334 -10.59 11.36 -1.67
CA LYS A 334 -9.67 12.41 -2.16
C LYS A 334 -8.47 11.81 -2.90
N SER A 335 -7.98 10.68 -2.43
CA SER A 335 -6.85 9.98 -3.04
C SER A 335 -7.15 9.39 -4.42
N PHE A 336 -8.42 9.43 -4.85
CA PHE A 336 -8.89 8.86 -6.12
C PHE A 336 -9.77 9.86 -6.91
N ASP A 337 -9.42 11.14 -6.88
CA ASP A 337 -10.07 12.20 -7.65
C ASP A 337 -11.60 12.28 -7.48
N GLY A 338 -12.09 11.90 -6.29
CA GLY A 338 -13.50 11.93 -5.94
C GLY A 338 -14.30 10.69 -6.33
N MET A 339 -13.68 9.65 -6.88
CA MET A 339 -14.33 8.34 -7.00
C MET A 339 -14.66 7.80 -5.60
N THR A 340 -15.74 7.05 -5.48
CA THR A 340 -16.09 6.37 -4.24
C THR A 340 -15.21 5.11 -4.04
N ALA A 341 -15.15 4.61 -2.81
CA ALA A 341 -14.38 3.39 -2.53
C ALA A 341 -14.87 2.20 -3.36
N PHE A 342 -16.18 2.08 -3.55
CA PHE A 342 -16.79 1.08 -4.41
C PHE A 342 -16.39 1.27 -5.88
N GLU A 343 -16.51 2.50 -6.40
CA GLU A 343 -16.11 2.81 -7.78
C GLU A 343 -14.65 2.50 -8.06
N VAL A 344 -13.75 2.75 -7.11
CA VAL A 344 -12.33 2.44 -7.26
C VAL A 344 -12.12 0.93 -7.41
N SER A 345 -12.74 0.10 -6.57
CA SER A 345 -12.69 -1.36 -6.76
C SER A 345 -13.30 -1.79 -8.08
N GLN A 346 -14.48 -1.26 -8.43
CA GLN A 346 -15.23 -1.60 -9.62
C GLN A 346 -14.52 -1.16 -10.91
N LYS A 347 -13.98 0.05 -10.96
CA LYS A 347 -13.46 0.67 -12.20
C LYS A 347 -11.95 0.54 -12.37
N LEU A 348 -11.20 0.41 -11.27
CA LEU A 348 -9.74 0.34 -11.32
C LEU A 348 -9.21 -1.02 -10.88
N GLY A 349 -9.80 -1.63 -9.84
CA GLY A 349 -9.33 -2.90 -9.28
C GLY A 349 -9.77 -4.11 -10.10
N PHE A 350 -11.07 -4.38 -10.16
CA PHE A 350 -11.59 -5.56 -10.84
C PHE A 350 -11.25 -5.64 -12.35
N PRO A 351 -11.17 -4.55 -13.12
CA PRO A 351 -10.74 -4.62 -14.51
C PRO A 351 -9.33 -5.18 -14.72
N CYS A 352 -8.46 -5.13 -13.71
CA CYS A 352 -7.13 -5.75 -13.78
C CYS A 352 -7.18 -7.29 -13.77
N HIS A 353 -8.30 -7.88 -13.35
CA HIS A 353 -8.53 -9.33 -13.33
C HIS A 353 -9.15 -9.78 -14.67
N GLU A 354 -8.40 -9.64 -15.76
CA GLU A 354 -8.89 -9.93 -17.11
C GLU A 354 -9.34 -11.38 -17.27
N SER A 355 -8.62 -12.33 -16.64
CA SER A 355 -8.98 -13.76 -16.66
C SER A 355 -10.25 -14.09 -15.88
N GLN A 356 -10.76 -13.16 -15.06
CA GLN A 356 -11.91 -13.32 -14.18
C GLN A 356 -13.14 -12.51 -14.62
N GLN A 357 -13.14 -11.95 -15.83
CA GLN A 357 -14.26 -11.20 -16.41
C GLN A 357 -15.42 -12.14 -16.84
N TRP A 358 -15.82 -13.06 -15.95
CA TRP A 358 -16.94 -13.94 -16.17
C TRP A 358 -18.27 -13.18 -16.15
N GLU A 359 -19.17 -13.46 -17.09
CA GLU A 359 -20.46 -12.79 -17.21
C GLU A 359 -21.21 -12.69 -15.86
N LYS A 360 -21.18 -13.75 -15.04
CA LYS A 360 -21.82 -13.79 -13.72
C LYS A 360 -21.25 -12.73 -12.75
N PHE A 361 -19.93 -12.49 -12.77
CA PHE A 361 -19.27 -11.50 -11.90
C PHE A 361 -19.44 -10.09 -12.45
N VAL A 362 -19.33 -9.94 -13.77
CA VAL A 362 -19.55 -8.67 -14.46
C VAL A 362 -20.99 -8.20 -14.22
N ASN A 363 -22.00 -9.05 -14.46
CA ASN A 363 -23.40 -8.70 -14.24
C ASN A 363 -23.71 -8.45 -12.76
N TRP A 364 -23.05 -9.15 -11.84
CA TRP A 364 -23.23 -8.93 -10.40
C TRP A 364 -22.65 -7.58 -9.96
N LEU A 365 -21.47 -7.21 -10.46
CA LEU A 365 -20.74 -6.02 -10.04
C LEU A 365 -21.22 -4.75 -10.76
N TYR A 366 -21.57 -4.84 -12.05
CA TYR A 366 -21.93 -3.69 -12.88
C TYR A 366 -23.43 -3.62 -13.20
N GLY A 367 -24.19 -4.71 -13.05
CA GLY A 367 -25.54 -4.84 -13.60
C GLY A 367 -25.51 -5.31 -15.06
N GLU A 368 -26.61 -5.83 -15.55
CA GLU A 368 -26.72 -6.35 -16.94
C GLU A 368 -26.54 -5.23 -17.99
N GLU A 369 -26.93 -4.00 -17.65
CA GLU A 369 -26.83 -2.81 -18.52
C GLU A 369 -25.83 -1.78 -17.97
N GLY A 370 -25.03 -2.13 -16.96
CA GLY A 370 -24.07 -1.22 -16.31
C GLY A 370 -24.72 -0.23 -15.34
N GLU A 371 -25.89 -0.56 -14.81
CA GLU A 371 -26.69 0.30 -13.94
C GLU A 371 -26.20 0.35 -12.48
N ILE A 372 -25.36 -0.61 -12.05
CA ILE A 372 -24.79 -0.61 -10.70
C ILE A 372 -23.58 0.35 -10.66
N THR A 373 -23.77 1.44 -9.99
CA THR A 373 -22.73 2.49 -9.79
C THR A 373 -22.44 2.77 -8.32
N ARG A 374 -23.20 2.14 -7.42
CA ARG A 374 -23.12 2.32 -5.98
C ARG A 374 -23.19 0.98 -5.27
N CYS A 375 -22.43 0.86 -4.19
CA CYS A 375 -22.38 -0.33 -3.37
C CYS A 375 -23.76 -0.74 -2.82
N ASP A 376 -24.59 0.23 -2.44
CA ASP A 376 -25.91 0.00 -1.87
C ASP A 376 -26.93 -0.61 -2.87
N GLN A 377 -26.62 -0.62 -4.17
CA GLN A 377 -27.45 -1.25 -5.19
C GLN A 377 -27.24 -2.77 -5.28
N ILE A 378 -26.12 -3.30 -4.75
CA ILE A 378 -25.85 -4.73 -4.74
C ILE A 378 -26.73 -5.42 -3.69
N GLN A 379 -27.65 -6.28 -4.14
CA GLN A 379 -28.64 -6.91 -3.28
C GLN A 379 -28.10 -8.17 -2.57
N LEU A 380 -27.37 -9.02 -3.30
CA LEU A 380 -26.81 -10.26 -2.77
C LEU A 380 -25.31 -10.12 -2.60
N TYR A 381 -24.79 -10.62 -1.49
CA TYR A 381 -23.35 -10.56 -1.17
C TYR A 381 -22.79 -9.12 -1.21
N ASN A 382 -23.57 -8.16 -0.68
CA ASN A 382 -23.17 -6.75 -0.69
C ASN A 382 -21.86 -6.56 0.07
N PRO A 383 -20.80 -6.06 -0.60
CA PRO A 383 -19.45 -5.97 -0.04
C PRO A 383 -19.30 -4.99 1.14
N ALA A 384 -20.33 -4.16 1.38
CA ALA A 384 -20.34 -3.24 2.52
C ALA A 384 -20.81 -3.90 3.84
N ASN A 385 -21.37 -5.11 3.79
CA ASN A 385 -22.03 -5.74 4.93
C ASN A 385 -21.08 -6.66 5.70
N PHE A 386 -20.76 -6.30 6.93
CA PHE A 386 -19.93 -7.09 7.83
C PHE A 386 -20.64 -7.32 9.16
N GLY A 387 -20.17 -8.33 9.91
CA GLY A 387 -20.50 -8.52 11.29
C GLY A 387 -19.26 -8.75 12.14
N LEU A 388 -19.27 -8.22 13.36
CA LEU A 388 -18.22 -8.41 14.34
C LEU A 388 -18.37 -9.81 14.96
N TYR A 389 -17.56 -10.76 14.48
CA TYR A 389 -17.57 -12.13 14.97
C TYR A 389 -16.90 -12.27 16.35
N TYR A 390 -15.74 -11.64 16.53
CA TYR A 390 -14.98 -11.67 17.78
C TYR A 390 -14.42 -10.29 18.10
N THR A 391 -14.44 -9.95 19.39
CA THR A 391 -13.77 -8.74 19.90
C THR A 391 -13.28 -8.93 21.33
N LYS A 392 -12.11 -8.35 21.63
CA LYS A 392 -11.60 -8.15 23.00
C LYS A 392 -11.57 -6.69 23.42
N VAL A 393 -11.91 -5.75 22.51
CA VAL A 393 -11.87 -4.30 22.72
C VAL A 393 -13.26 -3.67 22.89
N GLY A 394 -14.30 -4.48 22.85
CA GLY A 394 -15.70 -4.03 22.97
C GLY A 394 -16.46 -4.17 21.65
N LYS A 395 -17.80 -4.18 21.75
CA LYS A 395 -18.68 -4.18 20.58
C LYS A 395 -18.72 -2.80 19.96
N ASP A 396 -18.88 -2.76 18.64
CA ASP A 396 -19.06 -1.52 17.93
C ASP A 396 -20.39 -0.86 18.31
N GLU A 397 -20.34 0.44 18.55
CA GLU A 397 -21.47 1.28 18.91
C GLU A 397 -21.90 2.18 17.75
N VAL A 398 -20.93 2.83 17.08
CA VAL A 398 -21.16 3.73 15.94
C VAL A 398 -21.36 2.96 14.65
N LYS A 399 -20.60 1.86 14.45
CA LYS A 399 -20.75 0.90 13.34
C LYS A 399 -20.56 1.50 11.95
N THR A 400 -19.54 2.34 11.83
CA THR A 400 -19.17 2.98 10.55
C THR A 400 -17.72 2.72 10.16
N ASP A 401 -16.96 2.03 11.02
CA ASP A 401 -15.53 1.81 10.80
C ASP A 401 -15.08 0.49 11.46
N LEU A 402 -14.36 -0.34 10.71
CA LEU A 402 -13.76 -1.57 11.26
C LEU A 402 -12.76 -1.29 12.38
N MET A 403 -12.15 -0.10 12.39
CA MET A 403 -11.18 0.32 13.40
C MET A 403 -11.80 0.93 14.65
N GLU A 404 -13.12 0.89 14.82
CA GLU A 404 -13.78 1.40 16.04
C GLU A 404 -13.13 0.78 17.30
N HIS A 405 -12.85 1.61 18.33
CA HIS A 405 -12.09 1.26 19.55
C HIS A 405 -10.62 0.85 19.34
N ILE A 406 -10.06 1.06 18.16
CA ILE A 406 -8.66 0.73 17.84
C ILE A 406 -7.93 1.98 17.36
N THR A 407 -6.72 2.20 17.88
CA THR A 407 -5.80 3.19 17.31
C THR A 407 -4.88 2.49 16.32
N PRO A 408 -4.93 2.82 15.02
CA PRO A 408 -4.11 2.19 14.00
C PRO A 408 -2.61 2.36 14.23
N HIS A 409 -1.82 1.31 13.97
CA HIS A 409 -0.35 1.35 13.98
C HIS A 409 0.17 2.43 13.02
N ALA A 410 -0.45 2.55 11.84
CA ALA A 410 -0.11 3.58 10.87
C ALA A 410 -0.20 5.00 11.44
N TYR A 411 -1.19 5.29 12.27
CA TYR A 411 -1.33 6.60 12.92
C TYR A 411 -0.26 6.82 13.98
N VAL A 412 0.00 5.80 14.81
CA VAL A 412 1.05 5.85 15.84
C VAL A 412 2.40 6.12 15.20
N ARG A 413 2.72 5.42 14.13
CA ARG A 413 3.98 5.57 13.40
C ARG A 413 4.11 6.95 12.75
N ARG A 414 3.09 7.44 12.05
CA ARG A 414 3.09 8.78 11.45
C ARG A 414 3.28 9.87 12.50
N LYS A 415 2.62 9.72 13.65
CA LYS A 415 2.78 10.65 14.77
C LYS A 415 4.22 10.63 15.30
N ALA A 416 4.79 9.46 15.54
CA ALA A 416 6.18 9.32 16.01
C ALA A 416 7.19 9.90 15.02
N ALA A 417 7.01 9.66 13.72
CA ALA A 417 7.85 10.22 12.67
C ALA A 417 7.77 11.76 12.62
N ALA A 418 6.56 12.32 12.81
CA ALA A 418 6.35 13.75 12.86
C ALA A 418 7.02 14.39 14.09
N GLU A 419 6.91 13.76 15.27
CA GLU A 419 7.55 14.19 16.50
C GLU A 419 9.09 14.15 16.38
N GLU A 420 9.63 13.11 15.74
CA GLU A 420 11.08 13.01 15.50
C GLU A 420 11.57 14.07 14.50
N ALA A 421 10.86 14.29 13.41
CA ALA A 421 11.17 15.34 12.44
C ALA A 421 11.18 16.72 13.11
N PHE A 422 10.19 16.99 13.99
CA PHE A 422 10.15 18.23 14.77
C PHE A 422 11.36 18.35 15.70
N ARG A 423 11.71 17.27 16.42
CA ARG A 423 12.88 17.24 17.32
C ARG A 423 14.20 17.50 16.58
N LEU A 424 14.34 16.98 15.35
CA LEU A 424 15.53 17.23 14.52
C LEU A 424 15.61 18.67 14.01
N MET A 425 14.49 19.36 13.87
CA MET A 425 14.44 20.78 13.48
C MET A 425 14.72 21.72 14.67
N GLU A 426 14.40 21.31 15.89
CA GLU A 426 14.52 22.15 17.10
C GLU A 426 15.94 22.69 17.33
N PRO A 427 17.04 21.90 17.18
CA PRO A 427 18.41 22.42 17.35
C PRO A 427 18.83 23.48 16.32
N GLN A 428 18.17 23.53 15.17
CA GLN A 428 18.45 24.52 14.12
C GLN A 428 17.84 25.89 14.43
N LEU A 429 16.80 25.90 15.25
CA LEU A 429 16.11 27.13 15.68
C LEU A 429 16.76 27.75 16.94
N LEU A 430 17.40 26.94 17.79
CA LEU A 430 17.98 27.38 19.05
C LEU A 430 19.19 28.36 18.91
N PRO A 431 20.10 28.25 17.92
CA PRO A 431 21.23 29.18 17.80
C PRO A 431 20.83 30.63 17.52
N GLU A 432 19.69 30.86 16.87
CA GLU A 432 19.16 32.21 16.62
C GLU A 432 18.52 32.84 17.88
N ILE A 433 18.00 32.00 18.78
CA ILE A 433 17.35 32.43 20.02
C ILE A 433 18.39 32.67 21.12
N VAL A 434 19.46 31.89 21.15
CA VAL A 434 20.55 32.01 22.17
C VAL A 434 21.40 33.27 21.99
N GLY A 435 21.36 33.92 20.81
CA GLY A 435 22.03 35.19 20.55
C GLY A 435 21.32 36.43 21.13
N THR A 436 20.12 36.31 21.65
CA THR A 436 19.43 37.38 22.37
C THR A 436 19.89 37.38 23.84
N PRO A 437 20.33 38.49 24.38
CA PRO A 437 20.73 38.56 25.79
C PRO A 437 19.53 38.14 26.65
N ALA A 438 19.78 37.23 27.61
CA ALA A 438 18.79 36.81 28.57
C ALA A 438 18.12 38.02 29.21
N TYR A 439 16.82 38.14 29.06
CA TYR A 439 16.06 39.21 29.68
C TYR A 439 16.11 39.00 31.20
N ASP A 440 16.74 39.92 31.92
CA ASP A 440 16.78 39.86 33.36
C ASP A 440 15.44 40.36 33.93
N PHE A 441 14.58 39.42 34.26
CA PHE A 441 13.27 39.69 34.88
C PHE A 441 13.35 40.24 36.30
N SER A 442 14.53 40.31 36.90
CA SER A 442 14.77 40.89 38.24
C SER A 442 15.01 42.41 38.21
N ALA A 443 15.29 42.98 37.04
CA ALA A 443 15.47 44.39 36.87
C ALA A 443 14.12 45.15 36.88
N PRO A 444 13.95 46.24 37.68
CA PRO A 444 12.71 47.00 37.66
C PRO A 444 12.52 47.64 36.28
N LEU A 445 11.31 47.41 35.71
CA LEU A 445 10.88 48.00 34.44
C LEU A 445 11.01 49.52 34.50
N ARG A 446 12.07 50.08 33.90
CA ARG A 446 12.11 51.50 33.60
C ARG A 446 11.37 51.70 32.25
N LEU A 447 10.15 52.16 32.31
CA LEU A 447 9.45 52.67 31.15
C LEU A 447 10.11 53.98 30.71
N THR A 448 11.02 53.95 29.75
CA THR A 448 11.43 55.14 29.00
C THR A 448 10.46 55.24 27.80
N GLU A 449 9.79 56.39 27.73
CA GLU A 449 8.70 56.64 26.76
C GLU A 449 9.11 56.69 25.26
N THR A 450 10.29 56.20 24.86
CA THR A 450 10.81 56.41 23.50
C THR A 450 11.24 55.16 22.72
N GLU A 451 11.14 53.96 23.27
CA GLU A 451 11.40 52.75 22.49
C GLU A 451 10.21 51.81 22.57
N THR A 452 9.37 51.80 21.52
CA THR A 452 8.44 50.71 21.29
C THR A 452 9.25 49.44 21.10
N PRO A 453 9.19 48.45 22.04
CA PRO A 453 9.86 47.20 21.83
C PRO A 453 9.23 46.54 20.57
N SER A 454 10.07 46.14 19.65
CA SER A 454 9.66 45.26 18.58
C SER A 454 8.94 44.09 19.23
N PRO A 455 7.73 43.72 18.78
CA PRO A 455 7.02 42.63 19.37
C PRO A 455 7.92 41.39 19.23
N VAL A 456 8.31 40.83 20.35
CA VAL A 456 8.79 39.46 20.42
C VAL A 456 7.57 38.63 20.02
N VAL A 457 7.55 38.21 18.78
CA VAL A 457 6.60 37.20 18.33
C VAL A 457 7.02 35.91 19.01
N VAL A 458 6.51 35.69 20.22
CA VAL A 458 6.42 34.37 20.78
C VAL A 458 5.39 33.68 19.87
N THR A 459 5.88 33.09 18.81
CA THR A 459 5.08 32.10 18.10
C THR A 459 5.00 30.92 19.04
N THR A 460 3.99 30.93 19.92
CA THR A 460 3.45 29.68 20.40
C THR A 460 2.90 29.02 19.13
N GLY A 461 3.77 28.32 18.43
CA GLY A 461 3.34 27.43 17.37
C GLY A 461 2.30 26.50 18.00
N PRO A 462 1.20 26.25 17.32
CA PRO A 462 0.23 25.30 17.85
C PRO A 462 0.98 24.00 18.12
N SER A 463 0.86 23.51 19.34
CA SER A 463 1.41 22.24 19.81
C SER A 463 0.70 21.05 19.13
N HIS A 464 0.36 21.19 17.86
CA HIS A 464 -0.44 20.22 17.14
C HIS A 464 0.23 19.79 15.84
N PRO A 465 0.38 18.49 15.60
CA PRO A 465 1.01 17.92 14.41
C PRO A 465 0.29 18.22 13.08
N LEU A 466 -0.87 18.88 13.12
CA LEU A 466 -1.66 19.27 11.94
C LEU A 466 -0.84 20.01 10.85
N TRP A 467 0.21 20.72 11.23
CA TRP A 467 1.04 21.48 10.27
C TRP A 467 1.91 20.60 9.40
N ILE A 468 2.38 19.49 9.95
CA ILE A 468 3.23 18.54 9.21
C ILE A 468 2.36 17.71 8.27
N ASP A 469 1.17 17.29 8.71
CA ASP A 469 0.21 16.60 7.84
C ASP A 469 -0.31 17.51 6.71
N LEU A 470 -0.52 18.80 6.98
CA LEU A 470 -0.91 19.79 5.98
C LEU A 470 0.22 20.10 4.99
N ALA A 471 1.48 20.10 5.45
CA ALA A 471 2.64 20.30 4.59
C ALA A 471 2.87 19.08 3.67
N ALA A 472 2.78 17.87 4.21
CA ALA A 472 2.96 16.64 3.44
C ALA A 472 1.88 16.42 2.38
N ASN A 473 0.66 16.99 2.58
CA ASN A 473 -0.47 16.77 1.68
C ASN A 473 -0.81 17.96 0.76
N GLY A 474 0.08 18.98 0.66
CA GLY A 474 -0.15 20.14 -0.23
C GLY A 474 -1.29 21.09 0.22
N LEU A 475 -1.95 20.81 1.36
CA LEU A 475 -3.08 21.61 1.86
C LEU A 475 -2.67 23.02 2.32
N ILE A 476 -1.41 23.20 2.71
CA ILE A 476 -0.87 24.52 3.13
C ILE A 476 -0.98 25.53 1.99
N LEU A 477 -0.77 25.09 0.75
CA LEU A 477 -0.85 25.97 -0.41
C LEU A 477 -2.28 26.50 -0.60
N ALA A 478 -3.28 25.64 -0.46
CA ALA A 478 -4.70 26.03 -0.63
C ALA A 478 -5.18 26.98 0.47
N VAL A 479 -4.81 26.71 1.73
CA VAL A 479 -5.19 27.54 2.87
C VAL A 479 -4.44 28.90 2.83
N GLY A 480 -3.16 28.90 2.49
CA GLY A 480 -2.38 30.14 2.32
C GLY A 480 -2.93 31.03 1.23
N ILE A 481 -3.28 30.49 0.06
CA ILE A 481 -3.90 31.23 -1.05
C ILE A 481 -5.28 31.77 -0.66
N ALA A 482 -6.10 30.97 0.02
CA ALA A 482 -7.42 31.39 0.48
C ALA A 482 -7.34 32.55 1.49
N LEU A 483 -6.39 32.52 2.43
CA LEU A 483 -6.16 33.60 3.39
C LEU A 483 -5.64 34.88 2.74
N ILE A 484 -4.81 34.78 1.71
CA ILE A 484 -4.32 35.91 0.93
C ILE A 484 -5.47 36.55 0.13
N ILE A 485 -6.32 35.73 -0.50
CA ILE A 485 -7.47 36.21 -1.26
C ILE A 485 -8.47 36.94 -0.34
N VAL A 486 -8.77 36.39 0.83
CA VAL A 486 -9.64 37.01 1.83
C VAL A 486 -9.03 38.30 2.40
N GLY A 487 -7.73 38.32 2.63
CA GLY A 487 -7.00 39.52 3.08
C GLY A 487 -7.04 40.64 2.06
N VAL A 488 -6.81 40.34 0.78
CA VAL A 488 -6.86 41.33 -0.32
C VAL A 488 -8.30 41.81 -0.56
N ALA A 489 -9.30 40.93 -0.45
CA ALA A 489 -10.70 41.31 -0.59
C ALA A 489 -11.18 42.26 0.53
N LYS A 490 -10.71 42.03 1.80
CA LYS A 490 -10.99 42.96 2.92
C LYS A 490 -10.31 44.32 2.77
N LEU A 491 -9.12 44.39 2.14
CA LEU A 491 -8.43 45.63 1.87
C LEU A 491 -9.11 46.46 0.74
N LYS A 492 -9.72 45.79 -0.25
CA LYS A 492 -10.51 46.48 -1.31
C LYS A 492 -11.86 46.99 -0.84
N LYS A 493 -12.42 46.50 0.26
CA LYS A 493 -13.68 46.99 0.86
C LYS A 493 -13.49 48.16 1.85
N LYS A 494 -12.25 48.59 2.10
CA LYS A 494 -11.90 49.73 2.98
C LYS A 494 -11.33 50.91 2.23
N LYS A 495 -11.39 50.91 0.91
CA LYS A 495 -11.26 52.05 0.06
C LYS A 495 -12.62 52.30 -0.62
#